data_54463795f3c249b0ee39d0fdbfdd7bc3
#
_entry.id   54463795f3c249b0ee39d0fdbfdd7bc3
#
_cell.length_a   1.000
_cell.length_b   1.000
_cell.length_c   1.000
_cell.angle_alpha   90.00
_cell.angle_beta   90.00
_cell.angle_gamma   90.00
#
_symmetry.space_group_name_H-M   'P 1'
#
loop_
_entity.id
_entity.type
_entity.pdbx_description
1 polymer ?
#
loop_
_entity_poly.entity_id
_entity_poly.type
_entity_poly.pdbx_seq_one_letter_code
_entity_poly.pdbx_strand_id
1 'polypeptide(L)'
;RYSVLSISTFLPLELIGCDWYKIKESALNFYNSEKENSFKICSSLINFYMNNYQNGKNISCFMPYTSRLSSFSEWIMQLFGESLGKKNLGGYPVALTPINYLGPKDQHSQLQLVLDGPPDKTMTFFRVNKNEGLNKYSNIEQRATAQALNEVNVPYIEIELDELDESSLGIIFIIYEIVVSVIGLKLGVNPF
;
A
#
# COMPACT_ATOMS: atom_id res chain seq x y z
N ARG A 1 -7.60 12.05 -2.60
CA ARG A 1 -6.33 11.30 -2.53
C ARG A 1 -5.44 11.80 -1.39
N TYR A 2 -4.80 12.98 -1.47
CA TYR A 2 -4.01 13.54 -0.36
C TYR A 2 -4.85 14.26 0.72
N SER A 3 -6.15 14.00 0.78
CA SER A 3 -7.05 14.62 1.75
C SER A 3 -7.40 13.72 2.93
N VAL A 4 -6.88 12.49 2.95
CA VAL A 4 -7.18 11.54 4.04
C VAL A 4 -6.71 12.04 5.41
N LEU A 5 -5.62 12.81 5.46
CA LEU A 5 -5.11 13.45 6.65
C LEU A 5 -5.49 14.94 6.75
N SER A 6 -6.69 15.30 6.29
CA SER A 6 -7.19 16.67 6.27
C SER A 6 -8.54 16.82 6.98
N ILE A 7 -8.99 18.07 7.15
CA ILE A 7 -10.26 18.39 7.79
C ILE A 7 -11.46 17.73 7.11
N SER A 8 -11.39 17.50 5.79
CA SER A 8 -12.46 16.83 5.04
C SER A 8 -12.71 15.38 5.48
N THR A 9 -11.70 14.71 6.03
CA THR A 9 -11.82 13.37 6.62
C THR A 9 -12.05 13.45 8.12
N PHE A 10 -11.37 14.37 8.82
CA PHE A 10 -11.44 14.43 10.28
C PHE A 10 -12.82 14.87 10.78
N LEU A 11 -13.51 15.76 10.09
CA LEU A 11 -14.85 16.20 10.48
C LEU A 11 -15.88 15.05 10.48
N PRO A 12 -16.01 14.23 9.42
CA PRO A 12 -16.86 13.03 9.47
C PRO A 12 -16.45 12.04 10.55
N LEU A 13 -15.16 11.83 10.78
CA LEU A 13 -14.66 10.91 11.82
C LEU A 13 -15.05 11.40 13.23
N GLU A 14 -14.97 12.68 13.50
CA GLU A 14 -15.44 13.30 14.74
C GLU A 14 -16.92 13.03 14.98
N LEU A 15 -17.75 13.21 13.93
CA LEU A 15 -19.21 13.03 14.03
C LEU A 15 -19.62 11.58 14.33
N ILE A 16 -18.82 10.60 13.95
CA ILE A 16 -19.07 9.17 14.24
C ILE A 16 -18.34 8.67 15.49
N GLY A 17 -17.64 9.57 16.22
CA GLY A 17 -16.94 9.25 17.47
C GLY A 17 -15.62 8.47 17.26
N CYS A 18 -14.99 8.56 16.08
CA CYS A 18 -13.67 8.00 15.84
C CYS A 18 -12.59 8.95 16.35
N ASP A 19 -11.53 8.42 16.95
CA ASP A 19 -10.38 9.21 17.46
C ASP A 19 -9.47 9.66 16.30
N TRP A 20 -9.97 10.60 15.50
CA TRP A 20 -9.20 11.21 14.41
C TRP A 20 -7.93 11.92 14.87
N TYR A 21 -7.92 12.40 16.13
CA TYR A 21 -6.75 13.08 16.69
C TYR A 21 -5.57 12.12 16.80
N LYS A 22 -5.84 10.87 17.21
CA LYS A 22 -4.84 9.80 17.27
C LYS A 22 -4.29 9.44 15.90
N ILE A 23 -5.15 9.42 14.86
CA ILE A 23 -4.72 9.22 13.46
C ILE A 23 -3.75 10.33 13.03
N LYS A 24 -4.14 11.60 13.27
CA LYS A 24 -3.31 12.76 12.91
C LYS A 24 -2.00 12.78 13.69
N GLU A 25 -2.06 12.58 15.00
CA GLU A 25 -0.88 12.64 15.86
C GLU A 25 0.15 11.55 15.48
N SER A 26 -0.29 10.32 15.25
CA SER A 26 0.59 9.25 14.84
C SER A 26 1.23 9.49 13.48
N ALA A 27 0.50 10.05 12.52
CA ALA A 27 1.05 10.45 11.22
C ALA A 27 2.11 11.56 11.39
N LEU A 28 1.86 12.59 12.21
CA LEU A 28 2.80 13.67 12.50
C LEU A 28 4.04 13.15 13.23
N ASN A 29 3.85 12.28 14.22
CA ASN A 29 4.94 11.68 14.98
C ASN A 29 5.82 10.81 14.08
N PHE A 30 5.25 10.02 13.18
CA PHE A 30 6.01 9.27 12.18
C PHE A 30 6.79 10.20 11.26
N TYR A 31 6.17 11.26 10.75
CA TYR A 31 6.83 12.24 9.87
C TYR A 31 7.97 12.99 10.57
N ASN A 32 7.81 13.34 11.85
CA ASN A 32 8.77 14.08 12.66
C ASN A 32 9.75 13.18 13.44
N SER A 33 9.43 11.87 13.58
CA SER A 33 10.29 10.92 14.29
C SER A 33 11.64 10.81 13.59
N GLU A 34 12.61 10.29 14.33
CA GLU A 34 13.99 10.08 13.90
C GLU A 34 14.05 9.81 12.40
N LYS A 35 14.40 10.85 11.66
CA LYS A 35 14.38 10.91 10.18
C LYS A 35 14.98 9.66 9.51
N GLU A 36 15.79 8.90 10.23
CA GLU A 36 16.42 7.71 9.72
C GLU A 36 15.46 6.53 9.54
N ASN A 37 14.57 6.24 10.50
CA ASN A 37 13.65 5.09 10.40
C ASN A 37 12.48 5.34 9.45
N SER A 38 11.85 6.49 9.53
CA SER A 38 10.77 6.86 8.60
C SER A 38 11.29 6.95 7.17
N PHE A 39 12.49 7.52 6.99
CA PHE A 39 13.17 7.56 5.70
C PHE A 39 13.49 6.16 5.16
N LYS A 40 13.99 5.25 5.98
CA LYS A 40 14.29 3.87 5.57
C LYS A 40 13.04 3.13 5.08
N ILE A 41 11.93 3.23 5.80
CA ILE A 41 10.66 2.58 5.43
C ILE A 41 10.17 3.13 4.08
N CYS A 42 10.05 4.45 3.96
CA CYS A 42 9.58 5.07 2.72
C CYS A 42 10.53 4.78 1.55
N SER A 43 11.85 4.87 1.75
CA SER A 43 12.82 4.60 0.68
C SER A 43 12.82 3.14 0.23
N SER A 44 12.61 2.19 1.15
CA SER A 44 12.48 0.78 0.79
C SER A 44 11.27 0.52 -0.11
N LEU A 45 10.12 1.11 0.22
CA LEU A 45 8.91 1.03 -0.61
C LEU A 45 9.11 1.70 -1.97
N ILE A 46 9.66 2.92 -1.99
CA ILE A 46 9.94 3.65 -3.23
C ILE A 46 10.87 2.83 -4.13
N ASN A 47 11.95 2.29 -3.56
CA ASN A 47 12.91 1.48 -4.32
C ASN A 47 12.27 0.18 -4.83
N PHE A 48 11.43 -0.47 -4.02
CA PHE A 48 10.69 -1.65 -4.45
C PHE A 48 9.82 -1.36 -5.68
N TYR A 49 8.98 -0.35 -5.62
CA TYR A 49 8.11 -0.01 -6.75
C TYR A 49 8.89 0.48 -7.97
N MET A 50 9.86 1.36 -7.78
CA MET A 50 10.61 1.97 -8.91
C MET A 50 11.53 0.98 -9.60
N ASN A 51 12.26 0.13 -8.86
CA ASN A 51 13.12 -0.89 -9.46
C ASN A 51 12.29 -1.90 -10.27
N ASN A 52 11.14 -2.31 -9.74
CA ASN A 52 10.25 -3.23 -10.45
C ASN A 52 9.62 -2.57 -11.69
N TYR A 53 9.21 -1.31 -11.58
CA TYR A 53 8.72 -0.53 -12.73
C TYR A 53 9.76 -0.44 -13.86
N GLN A 54 11.01 -0.15 -13.53
CA GLN A 54 12.11 -0.10 -14.49
C GLN A 54 12.39 -1.45 -15.16
N ASN A 55 12.03 -2.56 -14.49
CA ASN A 55 12.12 -3.92 -15.02
C ASN A 55 10.81 -4.40 -15.69
N GLY A 56 9.92 -3.48 -16.09
CA GLY A 56 8.69 -3.78 -16.82
C GLY A 56 7.53 -4.27 -15.96
N LYS A 57 7.65 -4.25 -14.63
CA LYS A 57 6.58 -4.63 -13.71
C LYS A 57 5.79 -3.37 -13.30
N ASN A 58 4.84 -3.01 -14.14
CA ASN A 58 4.07 -1.77 -14.00
C ASN A 58 2.68 -1.97 -13.36
N ILE A 59 2.36 -3.19 -12.93
CA ILE A 59 1.13 -3.50 -12.21
C ILE A 59 1.47 -3.75 -10.73
N SER A 60 0.91 -2.91 -9.86
CA SER A 60 1.07 -2.99 -8.39
C SER A 60 -0.19 -3.56 -7.76
N CYS A 61 -0.13 -4.80 -7.30
CA CYS A 61 -1.24 -5.49 -6.66
C CYS A 61 -1.17 -5.30 -5.13
N PHE A 62 -2.24 -4.84 -4.52
CA PHE A 62 -2.37 -4.64 -3.08
C PHE A 62 -3.32 -5.70 -2.51
N MET A 63 -2.85 -6.50 -1.58
CA MET A 63 -3.57 -7.68 -1.09
C MET A 63 -3.56 -7.74 0.45
N PRO A 64 -4.51 -7.07 1.12
CA PRO A 64 -4.66 -7.20 2.56
C PRO A 64 -5.22 -8.58 2.94
N TYR A 65 -4.67 -9.15 4.00
CA TYR A 65 -5.14 -10.42 4.59
C TYR A 65 -6.10 -10.20 5.77
N THR A 66 -6.78 -9.08 5.76
CA THR A 66 -7.90 -8.76 6.64
C THR A 66 -8.91 -7.88 5.91
N SER A 67 -10.19 -8.22 5.98
CA SER A 67 -11.26 -7.42 5.38
C SER A 67 -11.37 -6.02 5.97
N ARG A 68 -10.85 -5.80 7.19
CA ARG A 68 -10.80 -4.48 7.83
C ARG A 68 -9.90 -3.47 7.09
N LEU A 69 -8.99 -3.95 6.24
CA LEU A 69 -8.13 -3.11 5.39
C LEU A 69 -8.59 -3.04 3.93
N SER A 70 -9.76 -3.57 3.57
CA SER A 70 -10.25 -3.52 2.18
C SER A 70 -10.41 -2.08 1.69
N SER A 71 -11.08 -1.23 2.46
CA SER A 71 -11.24 0.20 2.10
C SER A 71 -9.92 0.97 2.08
N PHE A 72 -8.95 0.58 2.91
CA PHE A 72 -7.60 1.15 2.83
C PHE A 72 -6.91 0.80 1.51
N SER A 73 -7.01 -0.44 1.04
CA SER A 73 -6.43 -0.82 -0.25
C SER A 73 -7.17 -0.19 -1.45
N GLU A 74 -8.47 0.07 -1.34
CA GLU A 74 -9.23 0.87 -2.32
C GLU A 74 -8.73 2.32 -2.37
N TRP A 75 -8.45 2.92 -1.20
CA TRP A 75 -7.85 4.25 -1.13
C TRP A 75 -6.45 4.29 -1.76
N ILE A 76 -5.59 3.26 -1.54
CA ILE A 76 -4.30 3.17 -2.23
C ILE A 76 -4.49 3.11 -3.74
N MET A 77 -5.45 2.34 -4.24
CA MET A 77 -5.78 2.31 -5.67
C MET A 77 -6.08 3.71 -6.22
N GLN A 78 -6.92 4.47 -5.52
CA GLN A 78 -7.21 5.85 -5.90
C GLN A 78 -5.95 6.71 -5.85
N LEU A 79 -5.15 6.61 -4.78
CA LEU A 79 -3.93 7.39 -4.61
C LEU A 79 -2.93 7.15 -5.75
N PHE A 80 -2.65 5.88 -6.10
CA PHE A 80 -1.76 5.53 -7.20
C PHE A 80 -2.33 5.94 -8.55
N GLY A 81 -3.58 5.59 -8.84
CA GLY A 81 -4.22 5.86 -10.13
C GLY A 81 -4.26 7.34 -10.47
N GLU A 82 -4.76 8.17 -9.55
CA GLU A 82 -4.92 9.61 -9.77
C GLU A 82 -3.60 10.40 -9.69
N SER A 83 -2.62 9.90 -8.94
CA SER A 83 -1.37 10.64 -8.74
C SER A 83 -0.30 10.28 -9.76
N LEU A 84 -0.23 9.02 -10.19
CA LEU A 84 0.82 8.51 -11.06
C LEU A 84 0.38 8.28 -12.51
N GLY A 85 -0.94 8.04 -12.75
CA GLY A 85 -1.50 7.81 -14.08
C GLY A 85 -1.60 9.09 -14.91
N LYS A 86 -0.47 9.63 -15.33
CA LYS A 86 -0.38 10.94 -16.00
C LYS A 86 0.62 10.91 -17.16
N LYS A 87 0.66 11.98 -17.95
CA LYS A 87 1.77 12.22 -18.87
C LYS A 87 2.92 12.90 -18.12
N ASN A 88 4.13 12.40 -18.29
CA ASN A 88 5.32 13.00 -17.72
C ASN A 88 5.72 14.30 -18.45
N LEU A 89 6.77 14.96 -17.98
CA LEU A 89 7.29 16.20 -18.58
C LEU A 89 7.66 16.06 -20.07
N GLY A 90 7.97 14.83 -20.51
CA GLY A 90 8.26 14.52 -21.92
C GLY A 90 7.00 14.21 -22.76
N GLY A 91 5.80 14.29 -22.16
CA GLY A 91 4.53 13.98 -22.83
C GLY A 91 4.19 12.47 -22.91
N TYR A 92 5.02 11.60 -22.36
CA TYR A 92 4.80 10.14 -22.36
C TYR A 92 3.87 9.71 -21.23
N PRO A 93 2.89 8.84 -21.50
CA PRO A 93 2.06 8.28 -20.45
C PRO A 93 2.88 7.37 -19.54
N VAL A 94 2.76 7.57 -18.23
CA VAL A 94 3.39 6.76 -17.20
C VAL A 94 2.36 6.37 -16.15
N ALA A 95 2.51 5.18 -15.57
CA ALA A 95 1.69 4.73 -14.45
C ALA A 95 2.33 3.53 -13.76
N LEU A 96 2.06 3.40 -12.47
CA LEU A 96 2.02 2.14 -11.76
C LEU A 96 0.54 1.79 -11.63
N THR A 97 0.06 0.81 -12.41
CA THR A 97 -1.36 0.43 -12.44
C THR A 97 -1.73 -0.30 -11.15
N PRO A 98 -2.57 0.28 -10.28
CA PRO A 98 -2.94 -0.36 -9.04
C PRO A 98 -4.05 -1.38 -9.27
N ILE A 99 -3.93 -2.54 -8.62
CA ILE A 99 -5.00 -3.55 -8.54
C ILE A 99 -5.22 -3.91 -7.07
N ASN A 100 -6.48 -3.95 -6.67
CA ASN A 100 -6.87 -4.33 -5.32
C ASN A 100 -7.35 -5.79 -5.28
N TYR A 101 -6.79 -6.55 -4.36
CA TYR A 101 -7.21 -7.92 -4.03
C TYR A 101 -7.61 -7.98 -2.55
N LEU A 102 -8.32 -9.03 -2.17
CA LEU A 102 -8.56 -9.38 -0.77
C LEU A 102 -8.04 -10.79 -0.53
N GLY A 103 -7.04 -10.93 0.36
CA GLY A 103 -6.22 -12.12 0.58
C GLY A 103 -6.90 -13.47 0.40
N PRO A 104 -7.65 -13.97 1.38
CA PRO A 104 -8.24 -15.32 1.27
C PRO A 104 -9.19 -15.49 0.09
N LYS A 105 -9.95 -14.43 -0.25
CA LYS A 105 -10.93 -14.48 -1.35
C LYS A 105 -10.23 -14.57 -2.71
N ASP A 106 -9.27 -13.70 -2.96
CA ASP A 106 -8.72 -13.52 -4.31
C ASP A 106 -7.53 -14.46 -4.60
N GLN A 107 -7.06 -15.23 -3.62
CA GLN A 107 -6.26 -16.41 -3.87
C GLN A 107 -6.95 -17.39 -4.83
N HIS A 108 -8.26 -17.54 -4.71
CA HIS A 108 -9.04 -18.45 -5.55
C HIS A 108 -9.49 -17.86 -6.88
N SER A 109 -9.25 -16.57 -7.12
CA SER A 109 -9.68 -15.89 -8.35
C SER A 109 -8.53 -15.31 -9.16
N GLN A 110 -7.48 -14.81 -8.51
CA GLN A 110 -6.43 -14.01 -9.16
C GLN A 110 -5.02 -14.58 -9.03
N LEU A 111 -4.77 -15.46 -8.06
CA LEU A 111 -3.40 -15.93 -7.78
C LEU A 111 -2.78 -16.67 -8.97
N GLN A 112 -3.57 -17.45 -9.71
CA GLN A 112 -3.11 -18.13 -10.92
C GLN A 112 -2.56 -17.15 -11.97
N LEU A 113 -3.26 -16.02 -12.18
CA LEU A 113 -2.79 -14.96 -13.09
C LEU A 113 -1.48 -14.32 -12.62
N VAL A 114 -1.28 -14.24 -11.32
CA VAL A 114 -0.04 -13.68 -10.75
C VAL A 114 1.12 -14.64 -10.90
N LEU A 115 0.89 -15.96 -10.72
CA LEU A 115 1.92 -16.98 -10.73
C LEU A 115 2.36 -17.37 -12.15
N ASP A 116 1.40 -17.55 -13.07
CA ASP A 116 1.64 -18.09 -14.42
C ASP A 116 1.35 -17.10 -15.56
N GLY A 117 0.77 -15.96 -15.24
CA GLY A 117 0.48 -14.93 -16.23
C GLY A 117 1.70 -14.07 -16.60
N PRO A 118 1.49 -12.96 -17.34
CA PRO A 118 2.58 -12.07 -17.70
C PRO A 118 3.35 -11.58 -16.47
N PRO A 119 4.70 -11.58 -16.49
CA PRO A 119 5.55 -11.24 -15.35
C PRO A 119 5.66 -9.71 -15.15
N ASP A 120 4.55 -9.00 -15.19
CA ASP A 120 4.39 -7.55 -15.15
C ASP A 120 3.88 -7.01 -13.81
N LYS A 121 3.78 -7.89 -12.79
CA LYS A 121 3.14 -7.61 -11.50
C LYS A 121 4.12 -7.59 -10.35
N THR A 122 3.79 -6.78 -9.34
CA THR A 122 4.36 -6.84 -8.00
C THR A 122 3.23 -7.03 -6.99
N MET A 123 3.54 -7.66 -5.85
CA MET A 123 2.56 -7.85 -4.78
C MET A 123 2.95 -7.05 -3.53
N THR A 124 1.96 -6.42 -2.90
CA THR A 124 2.10 -5.80 -1.58
C THR A 124 1.08 -6.42 -0.65
N PHE A 125 1.56 -7.15 0.34
CA PHE A 125 0.73 -7.76 1.36
C PHE A 125 0.59 -6.84 2.57
N PHE A 126 -0.61 -6.81 3.15
CA PHE A 126 -0.86 -6.18 4.44
C PHE A 126 -1.39 -7.23 5.39
N ARG A 127 -0.76 -7.37 6.55
CA ARG A 127 -1.19 -8.26 7.61
C ARG A 127 -1.15 -7.60 8.98
N VAL A 128 -1.93 -8.15 9.90
CA VAL A 128 -1.96 -7.72 11.30
C VAL A 128 -1.36 -8.84 12.14
N ASN A 129 -0.35 -8.51 12.96
CA ASN A 129 0.41 -9.49 13.75
C ASN A 129 -0.39 -10.12 14.88
N LYS A 130 -1.38 -9.43 15.39
CA LYS A 130 -2.18 -9.93 16.50
C LYS A 130 -2.83 -11.25 16.11
N ASN A 131 -2.25 -12.36 16.56
CA ASN A 131 -2.65 -13.74 16.25
C ASN A 131 -3.90 -14.17 17.05
N GLU A 132 -4.96 -13.38 16.96
CA GLU A 132 -6.24 -13.67 17.60
C GLU A 132 -7.31 -14.00 16.56
N GLY A 133 -8.16 -14.97 16.87
CA GLY A 133 -9.28 -15.34 16.01
C GLY A 133 -8.86 -15.75 14.60
N LEU A 134 -9.55 -15.20 13.61
CA LEU A 134 -9.32 -15.51 12.18
C LEU A 134 -7.99 -14.98 11.62
N ASN A 135 -7.37 -13.98 12.25
CA ASN A 135 -6.10 -13.42 11.79
C ASN A 135 -4.98 -14.48 11.75
N LYS A 136 -4.99 -15.45 12.67
CA LYS A 136 -4.02 -16.55 12.69
C LYS A 136 -4.05 -17.35 11.37
N TYR A 137 -5.23 -17.68 10.89
CA TYR A 137 -5.39 -18.45 9.64
C TYR A 137 -5.02 -17.61 8.42
N SER A 138 -5.49 -16.36 8.37
CA SER A 138 -5.13 -15.43 7.29
C SER A 138 -3.62 -15.19 7.20
N ASN A 139 -2.91 -15.13 8.33
CA ASN A 139 -1.45 -14.99 8.34
C ASN A 139 -0.74 -16.25 7.81
N ILE A 140 -1.29 -17.46 8.04
CA ILE A 140 -0.76 -18.70 7.47
C ILE A 140 -0.96 -18.70 5.95
N GLU A 141 -2.14 -18.35 5.48
CA GLU A 141 -2.46 -18.26 4.05
C GLU A 141 -1.58 -17.23 3.33
N GLN A 142 -1.36 -16.07 3.95
CA GLN A 142 -0.47 -15.05 3.39
C GLN A 142 0.96 -15.57 3.22
N ARG A 143 1.50 -16.27 4.23
CA ARG A 143 2.85 -16.85 4.14
C ARG A 143 2.95 -17.92 3.06
N ALA A 144 1.92 -18.76 2.90
CA ALA A 144 1.87 -19.75 1.83
C ALA A 144 1.85 -19.08 0.45
N THR A 145 1.08 -18.00 0.29
CA THR A 145 1.07 -17.22 -0.94
C THR A 145 2.43 -16.58 -1.22
N ALA A 146 3.06 -15.98 -0.22
CA ALA A 146 4.40 -15.40 -0.36
C ALA A 146 5.45 -16.45 -0.77
N GLN A 147 5.36 -17.66 -0.22
CA GLN A 147 6.22 -18.76 -0.62
C GLN A 147 6.00 -19.14 -2.09
N ALA A 148 4.76 -19.28 -2.53
CA ALA A 148 4.44 -19.58 -3.93
C ALA A 148 4.97 -18.50 -4.88
N LEU A 149 4.89 -17.22 -4.52
CA LEU A 149 5.47 -16.13 -5.30
C LEU A 149 7.00 -16.23 -5.41
N ASN A 150 7.68 -16.62 -4.32
CA ASN A 150 9.12 -16.83 -4.33
C ASN A 150 9.54 -17.94 -5.30
N GLU A 151 8.78 -19.03 -5.36
CA GLU A 151 9.08 -20.17 -6.24
C GLU A 151 9.06 -19.79 -7.73
N VAL A 152 8.26 -18.79 -8.10
CA VAL A 152 8.15 -18.28 -9.48
C VAL A 152 8.79 -16.91 -9.70
N ASN A 153 9.54 -16.40 -8.72
CA ASN A 153 10.25 -15.10 -8.76
C ASN A 153 9.34 -13.88 -9.01
N VAL A 154 8.11 -13.89 -8.50
CA VAL A 154 7.25 -12.72 -8.47
C VAL A 154 7.65 -11.85 -7.28
N PRO A 155 8.07 -10.59 -7.51
CA PRO A 155 8.50 -9.72 -6.42
C PRO A 155 7.33 -9.31 -5.53
N TYR A 156 7.54 -9.37 -4.23
CA TYR A 156 6.56 -8.91 -3.25
C TYR A 156 7.22 -8.18 -2.08
N ILE A 157 6.42 -7.42 -1.35
CA ILE A 157 6.77 -6.78 -0.08
C ILE A 157 5.65 -7.01 0.92
N GLU A 158 6.02 -7.17 2.19
CA GLU A 158 5.08 -7.36 3.28
C GLU A 158 5.06 -6.12 4.18
N ILE A 159 3.87 -5.63 4.45
CA ILE A 159 3.61 -4.58 5.44
C ILE A 159 2.87 -5.20 6.60
N GLU A 160 3.52 -5.16 7.74
CA GLU A 160 3.09 -5.79 8.96
C GLU A 160 2.70 -4.73 9.98
N LEU A 161 1.46 -4.79 10.46
CA LEU A 161 0.94 -3.95 11.52
C LEU A 161 0.85 -4.78 12.81
N ASP A 162 1.36 -4.27 13.90
CA ASP A 162 1.22 -4.95 15.20
C ASP A 162 -0.24 -5.05 15.61
N GLU A 163 -0.96 -3.95 15.49
CA GLU A 163 -2.41 -3.86 15.67
C GLU A 163 -3.04 -3.01 14.56
N LEU A 164 -4.33 -3.17 14.32
CA LEU A 164 -5.10 -2.31 13.43
C LEU A 164 -5.95 -1.35 14.29
N ASP A 165 -5.38 -0.20 14.57
CA ASP A 165 -5.97 0.89 15.34
C ASP A 165 -5.79 2.24 14.62
N GLU A 166 -6.29 3.32 15.20
CA GLU A 166 -6.16 4.67 14.67
C GLU A 166 -4.70 5.09 14.48
N SER A 167 -3.79 4.67 15.36
CA SER A 167 -2.37 5.02 15.25
C SER A 167 -1.72 4.36 14.05
N SER A 168 -1.91 3.07 13.86
CA SER A 168 -1.37 2.35 12.72
C SER A 168 -1.95 2.84 11.40
N LEU A 169 -3.24 3.21 11.37
CA LEU A 169 -3.87 3.84 10.20
C LEU A 169 -3.22 5.18 9.87
N GLY A 170 -2.98 6.04 10.84
CA GLY A 170 -2.29 7.32 10.63
C GLY A 170 -0.90 7.13 10.01
N ILE A 171 -0.14 6.16 10.53
CA ILE A 171 1.21 5.85 10.03
C ILE A 171 1.17 5.33 8.58
N ILE A 172 0.31 4.36 8.26
CA ILE A 172 0.29 3.83 6.89
C ILE A 172 -0.26 4.82 5.87
N PHE A 173 -1.17 5.72 6.24
CA PHE A 173 -1.63 6.79 5.38
C PHE A 173 -0.48 7.72 5.00
N ILE A 174 0.25 8.25 5.98
CA ILE A 174 1.36 9.18 5.69
C ILE A 174 2.50 8.51 4.92
N ILE A 175 2.81 7.24 5.20
CA ILE A 175 3.80 6.47 4.43
C ILE A 175 3.42 6.45 2.96
N TYR A 176 2.18 6.08 2.61
CA TYR A 176 1.78 5.99 1.21
C TYR A 176 1.64 7.35 0.53
N GLU A 177 1.23 8.40 1.23
CA GLU A 177 1.25 9.75 0.69
C GLU A 177 2.68 10.21 0.32
N ILE A 178 3.67 9.95 1.19
CA ILE A 178 5.08 10.24 0.91
C ILE A 178 5.60 9.38 -0.26
N VAL A 179 5.37 8.07 -0.21
CA VAL A 179 5.85 7.13 -1.22
C VAL A 179 5.34 7.51 -2.61
N VAL A 180 4.04 7.76 -2.75
CA VAL A 180 3.43 8.11 -4.03
C VAL A 180 3.88 9.50 -4.51
N SER A 181 4.04 10.46 -3.61
CA SER A 181 4.59 11.78 -3.95
C SER A 181 5.99 11.66 -4.56
N VAL A 182 6.88 10.89 -3.93
CA VAL A 182 8.25 10.72 -4.43
C VAL A 182 8.30 9.90 -5.73
N ILE A 183 7.48 8.84 -5.84
CA ILE A 183 7.36 8.08 -7.09
C ILE A 183 6.89 8.99 -8.23
N GLY A 184 5.88 9.84 -8.00
CA GLY A 184 5.42 10.81 -9.00
C GLY A 184 6.54 11.72 -9.49
N LEU A 185 7.33 12.27 -8.58
CA LEU A 185 8.49 13.09 -8.94
C LEU A 185 9.52 12.29 -9.75
N LYS A 186 9.80 11.03 -9.39
CA LYS A 186 10.73 10.16 -10.14
C LYS A 186 10.21 9.80 -11.52
N LEU A 187 8.90 9.69 -11.71
CA LEU A 187 8.25 9.47 -13.01
C LEU A 187 8.13 10.75 -13.83
N GLY A 188 8.48 11.91 -13.28
CA GLY A 188 8.38 13.20 -13.94
C GLY A 188 6.95 13.71 -14.06
N VAL A 189 6.08 13.37 -13.12
CA VAL A 189 4.69 13.87 -13.04
C VAL A 189 4.48 14.67 -11.76
N ASN A 190 3.52 15.60 -11.81
CA ASN A 190 3.03 16.24 -10.58
C ASN A 190 2.03 15.29 -9.91
N PRO A 191 2.33 14.74 -8.72
CA PRO A 191 1.46 13.79 -8.04
C PRO A 191 0.22 14.43 -7.40
N PHE A 192 0.18 15.76 -7.27
CA PHE A 192 -0.90 16.53 -6.62
C PHE A 192 -1.97 17.03 -7.57
#